data_a02979e8f4671e73eb1f177f76a7912b
#
_entry.id   a02979e8f4671e73eb1f177f76a7912b
#
_cell.length_a   1.000
_cell.length_b   1.000
_cell.length_c   1.000
_cell.angle_alpha   90.00
_cell.angle_beta   90.00
_cell.angle_gamma   90.00
#
_symmetry.space_group_name_H-M   'P 1'
#
loop_
_entity.id
_entity.type
_entity.pdbx_description
1 polymer ?
#
loop_
_entity_poly.entity_id
_entity_poly.type
_entity_poly.pdbx_seq_one_letter_code
_entity_poly.pdbx_strand_id
1 'polypeptide(L)' 'MAIEKKVQAFVDRIEGDCATLLLGDEGRPVCWPVEALPENAGEGSFVSITLTLDDEATKAAEDVIDSLIDRLEHGD' A
#
# COMPACT_ATOMS: atom_id res chain seq x y z
N MET A 1 -20.20 8.81 -3.21
CA MET A 1 -19.78 8.85 -1.80
C MET A 1 -18.47 8.10 -1.65
N ALA A 2 -17.48 8.69 -1.07
CA ALA A 2 -16.20 8.03 -0.88
C ALA A 2 -16.21 7.24 0.42
N ILE A 3 -15.73 6.01 0.36
CA ILE A 3 -15.57 5.18 1.54
C ILE A 3 -14.10 5.19 1.89
N GLU A 4 -13.81 5.61 3.08
CA GLU A 4 -12.44 5.81 3.49
C GLU A 4 -12.12 4.99 4.73
N LYS A 5 -10.92 4.41 4.76
CA LYS A 5 -10.47 3.68 5.92
C LYS A 5 -9.05 4.08 6.23
N LYS A 6 -8.79 4.35 7.50
CA LYS A 6 -7.45 4.68 7.97
C LYS A 6 -6.89 3.54 8.77
N VAL A 7 -5.65 3.20 8.49
CA VAL A 7 -4.95 2.15 9.21
C VAL A 7 -3.66 2.73 9.72
N GLN A 8 -3.39 2.55 11.01
CA GLN A 8 -2.13 2.99 11.58
C GLN A 8 -1.12 1.87 11.44
N ALA A 9 0.10 2.22 11.12
CA ALA A 9 1.16 1.26 10.92
C ALA A 9 2.43 1.72 11.61
N PHE A 10 3.24 0.77 12.01
CA PHE A 10 4.54 1.02 12.63
C PHE A 10 5.61 0.47 11.71
N VAL A 11 6.62 1.27 11.41
CA VAL A 11 7.72 0.82 10.57
C VAL A 11 8.68 0.02 11.45
N ASP A 12 8.65 -1.29 11.30
CA ASP A 12 9.46 -2.18 12.13
C ASP A 12 10.92 -2.17 11.67
N ARG A 13 11.12 -2.36 10.37
CA ARG A 13 12.46 -2.35 9.82
C ARG A 13 12.40 -2.14 8.32
N ILE A 14 13.53 -1.72 7.78
CA ILE A 14 13.66 -1.49 6.34
C ILE A 14 14.82 -2.33 5.85
N GLU A 15 14.56 -3.17 4.86
CA GLU A 15 15.58 -4.02 4.26
C GLU A 15 15.47 -3.87 2.75
N GLY A 16 16.51 -3.35 2.12
CA GLY A 16 16.50 -3.12 0.69
C GLY A 16 15.36 -2.20 0.30
N ASP A 17 14.50 -2.65 -0.57
CA ASP A 17 13.37 -1.87 -1.05
C ASP A 17 12.10 -2.12 -0.26
N CYS A 18 12.17 -2.94 0.77
CA CYS A 18 10.99 -3.33 1.53
C CYS A 18 11.04 -2.78 2.94
N ALA A 19 9.98 -2.09 3.32
CA ALA A 19 9.78 -1.67 4.69
C ALA A 19 8.74 -2.58 5.31
N THR A 20 9.09 -3.23 6.42
CA THR A 20 8.14 -4.08 7.10
C THR A 20 7.27 -3.21 7.98
N LEU A 21 6.00 -3.13 7.65
CA LEU A 21 5.03 -2.36 8.43
C LEU A 21 4.18 -3.31 9.24
N LEU A 22 3.97 -2.95 10.49
CA LEU A 22 3.07 -3.69 11.36
C LEU A 22 1.76 -2.94 11.40
N LEU A 23 0.73 -3.53 10.82
CA LEU A 23 -0.54 -2.86 10.62
C LEU A 23 -1.50 -3.06 11.77
N GLY A 24 -2.14 -1.97 12.16
CA GLY A 24 -3.23 -2.01 13.12
C GLY A 24 -2.82 -2.45 14.51
N ASP A 25 -3.82 -2.73 15.34
CA ASP A 25 -3.58 -3.16 16.71
C ASP A 25 -3.00 -4.56 16.76
N GLU A 26 -3.25 -5.36 15.76
CA GLU A 26 -2.75 -6.73 15.72
C GLU A 26 -1.30 -6.81 15.28
N GLY A 27 -0.79 -5.74 14.70
CA GLY A 27 0.60 -5.71 14.28
C GLY A 27 0.89 -6.67 13.13
N ARG A 28 0.00 -6.76 12.16
CA ARG A 28 0.21 -7.66 11.02
C ARG A 28 1.34 -7.14 10.13
N PRO A 29 2.34 -7.97 9.88
CA PRO A 29 3.47 -7.52 9.07
C PRO A 29 3.13 -7.54 7.58
N VAL A 30 3.51 -6.47 6.90
CA VAL A 30 3.39 -6.40 5.44
C VAL A 30 4.65 -5.76 4.90
N CYS A 31 5.01 -6.11 3.70
CA CYS A 31 6.12 -5.48 3.01
C CYS A 31 5.58 -4.29 2.23
N TRP A 32 6.12 -3.12 2.51
CA TRP A 32 5.70 -1.89 1.87
C TRP A 32 6.85 -1.32 1.08
N PRO A 33 6.63 -0.88 -0.16
CA PRO A 33 7.74 -0.29 -0.93
C PRO A 33 8.27 0.94 -0.21
N VAL A 34 9.58 1.01 -0.03
CA VAL A 34 10.19 2.12 0.68
C VAL A 34 9.90 3.44 -0.05
N GLU A 35 9.90 3.39 -1.37
CA GLU A 35 9.63 4.58 -2.17
C GLU A 35 8.22 5.13 -1.99
N ALA A 36 7.31 4.33 -1.46
CA ALA A 36 5.94 4.75 -1.22
C ALA A 36 5.74 5.28 0.20
N LEU A 37 6.82 5.41 0.97
CA LEU A 37 6.77 6.00 2.29
C LEU A 37 7.14 7.48 2.23
N PRO A 38 6.65 8.27 3.20
CA PRO A 38 7.12 9.66 3.31
C PRO A 38 8.63 9.71 3.52
N GLU A 39 9.26 10.77 3.06
CA GLU A 39 10.71 10.88 3.10
C GLU A 39 11.31 10.69 4.47
N ASN A 40 10.64 11.17 5.50
CA ASN A 40 11.19 11.11 6.84
C ASN A 40 10.77 9.88 7.62
N ALA A 41 10.03 8.97 6.99
CA ALA A 41 9.61 7.75 7.66
C ALA A 41 10.76 6.75 7.67
N GLY A 42 11.15 6.33 8.84
CA GLY A 42 12.21 5.35 8.99
C GLY A 42 11.83 4.33 10.04
N GLU A 43 12.77 3.44 10.36
CA GLU A 43 12.53 2.44 11.38
C GLU A 43 12.12 3.11 12.68
N GLY A 44 11.06 2.59 13.29
CA GLY A 44 10.55 3.13 14.52
C GLY A 44 9.51 4.22 14.35
N SER A 45 9.18 4.58 13.12
CA SER A 45 8.17 5.61 12.87
C SER A 45 6.77 5.02 12.83
N PHE A 46 5.79 5.83 13.20
CA PHE A 46 4.39 5.49 12.97
C PHE A 46 3.91 6.22 11.73
N VAL A 47 3.14 5.55 10.91
CA VAL A 47 2.55 6.16 9.72
C VAL A 47 1.07 5.82 9.68
N SER A 48 0.29 6.69 9.06
CA SER A 48 -1.13 6.46 8.84
C SER A 48 -1.34 6.19 7.38
N ILE A 49 -2.05 5.11 7.07
CA ILE A 49 -2.37 4.75 5.71
C ILE A 49 -3.85 5.02 5.51
N THR A 50 -4.16 5.85 4.53
CA THR A 50 -5.55 6.16 4.21
C THR A 50 -5.91 5.52 2.89
N LEU A 51 -6.94 4.69 2.91
CA LEU A 51 -7.43 4.02 1.72
C LEU A 51 -8.80 4.59 1.39
N THR A 52 -8.93 5.10 0.18
CA THR A 52 -10.18 5.68 -0.27
C THR A 52 -10.65 4.92 -1.49
N LEU A 53 -11.90 4.47 -1.44
CA LEU A 53 -12.48 3.79 -2.57
C LEU A 53 -12.92 4.85 -3.59
N ASP A 54 -12.39 4.74 -4.79
CA ASP A 54 -12.71 5.67 -5.86
C ASP A 54 -13.47 4.91 -6.95
N ASP A 55 -14.80 5.02 -6.91
CA ASP A 55 -15.64 4.30 -7.84
C ASP A 55 -15.45 4.75 -9.28
N GLU A 56 -15.23 6.06 -9.49
CA GLU A 56 -15.03 6.55 -10.83
C GLU A 56 -13.73 6.05 -11.43
N ALA A 57 -12.68 6.09 -10.64
CA ALA A 57 -11.39 5.58 -11.10
C ALA A 57 -11.45 4.08 -11.35
N THR A 58 -12.19 3.37 -10.51
CA THR A 58 -12.34 1.94 -10.66
C THR A 58 -13.01 1.61 -11.98
N LYS A 59 -14.09 2.32 -12.31
CA LYS A 59 -14.79 2.09 -13.57
C LYS A 59 -13.92 2.46 -14.77
N ALA A 60 -13.23 3.58 -14.68
CA ALA A 60 -12.41 4.03 -15.79
C ALA A 60 -11.22 3.12 -16.03
N ALA A 61 -10.74 2.46 -14.99
CA ALA A 61 -9.54 1.65 -15.06
C ALA A 61 -9.81 0.17 -15.30
N GLU A 62 -11.08 -0.25 -15.35
CA GLU A 62 -11.37 -1.66 -15.50
C GLU A 62 -10.66 -2.30 -16.68
N ASP A 63 -10.74 -1.68 -17.84
CA ASP A 63 -10.09 -2.23 -19.02
C ASP A 63 -8.58 -2.18 -18.91
N VAL A 64 -8.07 -1.11 -18.31
CA VAL A 64 -6.63 -0.95 -18.14
C VAL A 64 -6.10 -1.97 -17.15
N ILE A 65 -6.85 -2.21 -16.09
CA ILE A 65 -6.44 -3.18 -15.07
C ILE A 65 -6.42 -4.58 -15.66
N ASP A 66 -7.40 -4.92 -16.47
CA ASP A 66 -7.41 -6.21 -17.13
C ASP A 66 -6.15 -6.42 -17.94
N SER A 67 -5.74 -5.39 -18.67
CA SER A 67 -4.52 -5.48 -19.48
C SER A 67 -3.28 -5.64 -18.60
N LEU A 68 -3.23 -4.92 -17.50
CA LEU A 68 -2.09 -5.00 -16.60
C LEU A 68 -2.01 -6.36 -15.91
N ILE A 69 -3.15 -6.88 -15.48
CA ILE A 69 -3.20 -8.18 -14.83
C ILE A 69 -2.79 -9.26 -15.82
N ASP A 70 -3.26 -9.17 -17.04
CA ASP A 70 -2.89 -10.13 -18.06
C ASP A 70 -1.38 -10.14 -18.29
N ARG A 71 -0.79 -8.95 -18.32
CA ARG A 71 0.65 -8.83 -18.50
C ARG A 71 1.42 -9.46 -17.34
N LEU A 72 0.96 -9.22 -16.13
CA LEU A 72 1.61 -9.76 -14.94
C LEU A 72 1.47 -11.27 -14.87
N GLU A 73 0.32 -11.78 -15.25
CA GLU A 73 0.09 -13.22 -15.22
C GLU A 73 0.93 -13.96 -16.24
N HIS A 74 1.38 -13.27 -17.28
CA HIS A 74 2.21 -13.88 -18.29
C HIS A 74 3.70 -13.78 -17.98
N GLY A 75 4.01 -13.41 -16.75
CA GLY A 75 5.37 -13.52 -16.26
C GLY A 75 6.27 -12.36 -16.59
N ASP A 76 5.72 -11.24 -16.86
CA ASP A 76 6.56 -10.05 -17.16
C ASP A 76 7.02 -9.34 -15.92
#